data_b6671b765950838d4a88d3e88037ded9
#
_entry.id   b6671b765950838d4a88d3e88037ded9
#
_cell.length_a   1.000
_cell.length_b   1.000
_cell.length_c   1.000
_cell.angle_alpha   90.00
_cell.angle_beta   90.00
_cell.angle_gamma   90.00
#
_symmetry.space_group_name_H-M   'P 1'
#
loop_
_entity.id
_entity.type
_entity.pdbx_description
1 polymer ?
#
loop_
_entity_poly.entity_id
_entity_poly.type
_entity_poly.pdbx_seq_one_letter_code
_entity_poly.pdbx_strand_id
1 'polypeptide(L)'
;MTQGPSGDQRIYDLRGVEFLYGGTHRALQSVHLRVDAGERIAILGANGCGKSTLLQILGGLLFSTAGEAQAFSQSLTEERFRDASFNAFFRRRVGLLFQNPDVQLFCPTVLDEIAFGPLQLGLPREEVLQKCREVTRMLNLEKIASRSPHQLSGGEKKKVALASVLALNPDVLLLDEPTAGLDPRTQVWLVEVLDELHSVGKTIITATHDLSLLEEIADRAYVMDEEHDLVAEGSPEEILDDLDLLLRVNLIHEHAHEHEGFIHRHGHLHAFAHRHDHGDRP
;
A
#
# COMPACT_ATOMS: atom_id res chain seq x y z
N MET A 1 33.09 -3.97 -0.61
CA MET A 1 32.49 -4.35 0.68
C MET A 1 31.35 -3.39 0.90
N THR A 2 30.17 -3.68 0.37
CA THR A 2 28.94 -2.94 0.59
C THR A 2 28.35 -3.44 1.91
N GLN A 3 28.33 -2.58 2.92
CA GLN A 3 27.55 -2.83 4.13
C GLN A 3 26.09 -2.90 3.71
N GLY A 4 25.47 -4.07 3.89
CA GLY A 4 24.03 -4.21 3.83
C GLY A 4 23.36 -3.30 4.86
N PRO A 5 22.08 -2.94 4.69
CA PRO A 5 21.37 -2.07 5.61
C PRO A 5 21.44 -2.67 7.01
N SER A 6 22.00 -1.92 7.97
CA SER A 6 21.98 -2.27 9.38
C SER A 6 20.50 -2.23 9.82
N GLY A 7 19.92 -3.42 10.06
CA GLY A 7 18.53 -3.61 10.44
C GLY A 7 18.27 -3.11 11.85
N ASP A 8 18.11 -1.80 12.03
CA ASP A 8 17.61 -1.24 13.30
C ASP A 8 17.23 0.26 13.17
N GLN A 9 16.91 0.73 11.95
CA GLN A 9 16.46 2.12 11.82
C GLN A 9 14.93 2.16 11.65
N ARG A 10 14.22 2.52 12.74
CA ARG A 10 12.78 2.69 12.71
C ARG A 10 12.37 3.81 11.75
N ILE A 11 11.47 3.46 10.83
CA ILE A 11 10.89 4.41 9.87
C ILE A 11 9.64 5.05 10.50
N TYR A 12 8.70 4.22 11.00
CA TYR A 12 7.48 4.70 11.66
C TYR A 12 7.35 4.17 13.08
N ASP A 13 6.87 5.04 13.98
CA ASP A 13 6.46 4.69 15.35
C ASP A 13 5.16 5.46 15.66
N LEU A 14 4.03 4.76 15.68
CA LEU A 14 2.70 5.26 16.01
C LEU A 14 2.30 4.71 17.37
N ARG A 15 1.82 5.59 18.27
CA ARG A 15 1.42 5.23 19.64
C ARG A 15 0.07 5.83 19.97
N GLY A 16 -0.96 4.96 20.06
CA GLY A 16 -2.32 5.37 20.40
C GLY A 16 -2.88 6.42 19.43
N VAL A 17 -2.59 6.29 18.12
CA VAL A 17 -3.01 7.27 17.11
C VAL A 17 -4.50 7.17 16.88
N GLU A 18 -5.19 8.30 17.03
CA GLU A 18 -6.61 8.45 16.71
C GLU A 18 -6.80 9.46 15.58
N PHE A 19 -7.86 9.26 14.79
CA PHE A 19 -8.26 10.23 13.78
C PHE A 19 -9.77 10.34 13.64
N LEU A 20 -10.26 11.59 13.66
CA LEU A 20 -11.68 11.95 13.53
C LEU A 20 -11.87 12.88 12.34
N TYR A 21 -12.63 12.45 11.32
CA TYR A 21 -13.08 13.36 10.26
C TYR A 21 -14.13 14.32 10.79
N GLY A 22 -13.91 15.62 10.58
CA GLY A 22 -14.82 16.67 11.03
C GLY A 22 -15.07 16.68 12.56
N GLY A 23 -14.19 16.04 13.33
CA GLY A 23 -14.29 15.97 14.78
C GLY A 23 -15.33 14.99 15.31
N THR A 24 -16.05 14.27 14.44
CA THR A 24 -17.19 13.41 14.85
C THR A 24 -17.12 11.99 14.29
N HIS A 25 -16.62 11.83 13.08
CA HIS A 25 -16.57 10.52 12.42
C HIS A 25 -15.20 9.88 12.65
N ARG A 26 -15.16 8.83 13.49
CA ARG A 26 -13.93 8.09 13.81
C ARG A 26 -13.49 7.27 12.61
N ALA A 27 -12.21 7.36 12.29
CA ALA A 27 -11.58 6.56 11.23
C ALA A 27 -10.36 5.79 11.71
N LEU A 28 -9.78 6.17 12.86
CA LEU A 28 -8.74 5.40 13.55
C LEU A 28 -8.98 5.50 15.06
N GLN A 29 -8.77 4.37 15.78
CA GLN A 29 -8.90 4.25 17.20
C GLN A 29 -7.64 3.62 17.79
N SER A 30 -6.91 4.37 18.62
CA SER A 30 -5.74 3.88 19.40
C SER A 30 -4.70 3.06 18.63
N VAL A 31 -4.45 3.40 17.37
CA VAL A 31 -3.56 2.63 16.50
C VAL A 31 -2.12 2.66 16.99
N HIS A 32 -1.53 1.47 17.14
CA HIS A 32 -0.13 1.24 17.43
C HIS A 32 0.53 0.53 16.24
N LEU A 33 1.50 1.17 15.59
CA LEU A 33 2.19 0.62 14.42
C LEU A 33 3.68 0.91 14.50
N ARG A 34 4.50 -0.09 14.19
CA ARG A 34 5.94 0.06 14.07
C ARG A 34 6.42 -0.50 12.76
N VAL A 35 7.28 0.25 12.06
CA VAL A 35 7.86 -0.14 10.78
C VAL A 35 9.34 0.18 10.80
N ASP A 36 10.16 -0.81 10.52
CA ASP A 36 11.60 -0.66 10.39
C ASP A 36 12.02 -0.57 8.90
N ALA A 37 13.23 -0.09 8.65
CA ALA A 37 13.72 0.11 7.29
C ALA A 37 13.87 -1.22 6.56
N GLY A 38 13.41 -1.27 5.30
CA GLY A 38 13.50 -2.45 4.45
C GLY A 38 12.43 -3.51 4.71
N GLU A 39 11.42 -3.25 5.55
CA GLU A 39 10.30 -4.19 5.75
C GLU A 39 9.26 -4.10 4.63
N ARG A 40 8.61 -5.24 4.34
CA ARG A 40 7.36 -5.32 3.57
C ARG A 40 6.22 -5.60 4.53
N ILE A 41 5.29 -4.66 4.66
CA ILE A 41 4.17 -4.74 5.59
C ILE A 41 2.85 -4.66 4.85
N ALA A 42 1.91 -5.54 5.19
CA ALA A 42 0.51 -5.41 4.80
C ALA A 42 -0.34 -4.85 5.95
N ILE A 43 -1.28 -3.96 5.63
CA ILE A 43 -2.37 -3.53 6.50
C ILE A 43 -3.64 -4.10 5.92
N LEU A 44 -4.17 -5.14 6.56
CA LEU A 44 -5.36 -5.88 6.15
C LEU A 44 -6.61 -5.33 6.85
N GLY A 45 -7.75 -5.46 6.22
CA GLY A 45 -9.05 -5.15 6.81
C GLY A 45 -10.13 -4.92 5.78
N ALA A 46 -11.38 -4.98 6.19
CA ALA A 46 -12.54 -4.73 5.35
C ALA A 46 -12.56 -3.32 4.76
N ASN A 47 -13.40 -3.09 3.76
CA ASN A 47 -13.59 -1.74 3.20
C ASN A 47 -14.19 -0.82 4.26
N GLY A 48 -13.62 0.38 4.40
CA GLY A 48 -14.08 1.39 5.36
C GLY A 48 -13.46 1.28 6.76
N CYS A 49 -12.67 0.25 7.09
CA CYS A 49 -12.07 0.09 8.42
C CYS A 49 -10.99 1.12 8.78
N GLY A 50 -10.49 1.94 7.82
CA GLY A 50 -9.54 3.03 8.11
C GLY A 50 -8.17 2.89 7.46
N LYS A 51 -7.90 1.85 6.65
CA LYS A 51 -6.59 1.60 5.99
C LYS A 51 -6.05 2.81 5.23
N SER A 52 -6.87 3.38 4.33
CA SER A 52 -6.49 4.56 3.54
C SER A 52 -6.21 5.78 4.42
N THR A 53 -6.97 5.96 5.50
CA THR A 53 -6.74 7.03 6.49
C THR A 53 -5.38 6.84 7.18
N LEU A 54 -5.07 5.61 7.58
CA LEU A 54 -3.77 5.29 8.18
C LEU A 54 -2.62 5.57 7.19
N LEU A 55 -2.74 5.12 5.93
CA LEU A 55 -1.75 5.43 4.90
C LEU A 55 -1.59 6.95 4.66
N GLN A 56 -2.67 7.71 4.70
CA GLN A 56 -2.60 9.17 4.55
C GLN A 56 -1.91 9.85 5.73
N ILE A 57 -2.05 9.33 6.96
CA ILE A 57 -1.27 9.80 8.11
C ILE A 57 0.21 9.44 7.94
N LEU A 58 0.53 8.19 7.58
CA LEU A 58 1.90 7.76 7.28
C LEU A 58 2.51 8.59 6.14
N GLY A 59 1.71 8.99 5.16
CA GLY A 59 2.09 9.86 4.05
C GLY A 59 2.14 11.35 4.39
N GLY A 60 1.82 11.76 5.63
CA GLY A 60 1.79 13.18 6.03
C GLY A 60 0.79 14.02 5.25
N LEU A 61 -0.34 13.44 4.85
CA LEU A 61 -1.49 14.12 4.23
C LEU A 61 -2.58 14.41 5.25
N LEU A 62 -2.68 13.59 6.29
CA LEU A 62 -3.54 13.79 7.46
C LEU A 62 -2.68 13.75 8.71
N PHE A 63 -3.16 14.39 9.78
CA PHE A 63 -2.47 14.43 11.07
C PHE A 63 -3.39 13.89 12.16
N SER A 64 -2.84 13.08 13.06
CA SER A 64 -3.60 12.47 14.16
C SER A 64 -4.33 13.53 15.00
N THR A 65 -5.55 13.22 15.43
CA THR A 65 -6.33 14.05 16.36
C THR A 65 -5.93 13.80 17.80
N ALA A 66 -5.38 12.62 18.11
CA ALA A 66 -4.79 12.24 19.38
C ALA A 66 -3.69 11.19 19.17
N GLY A 67 -2.89 10.92 20.22
CA GLY A 67 -1.74 10.02 20.16
C GLY A 67 -0.52 10.66 19.50
N GLU A 68 0.51 9.84 19.26
CA GLU A 68 1.79 10.28 18.69
C GLU A 68 2.09 9.50 17.40
N ALA A 69 2.38 10.21 16.32
CA ALA A 69 2.87 9.64 15.08
C ALA A 69 4.25 10.22 14.76
N GLN A 70 5.22 9.35 14.51
CA GLN A 70 6.58 9.72 14.13
C GLN A 70 7.00 9.00 12.86
N ALA A 71 7.77 9.69 12.02
CA ALA A 71 8.49 9.09 10.89
C ALA A 71 9.93 9.60 10.86
N PHE A 72 10.89 8.70 10.63
CA PHE A 72 12.33 9.04 10.64
C PHE A 72 12.75 9.79 11.92
N SER A 73 12.20 9.39 13.08
CA SER A 73 12.40 10.03 14.38
C SER A 73 11.92 11.50 14.45
N GLN A 74 11.04 11.92 13.55
CA GLN A 74 10.42 13.25 13.53
C GLN A 74 8.91 13.13 13.69
N SER A 75 8.29 14.04 14.44
CA SER A 75 6.84 14.05 14.63
C SER A 75 6.10 14.40 13.36
N LEU A 76 5.05 13.63 13.05
CA LEU A 76 4.13 13.89 11.94
C LEU A 76 3.00 14.80 12.42
N THR A 77 3.24 16.10 12.43
CA THR A 77 2.25 17.12 12.84
C THR A 77 2.11 18.20 11.77
N GLU A 78 0.93 18.82 11.69
CA GLU A 78 0.69 19.92 10.75
C GLU A 78 1.72 21.05 10.92
N GLU A 79 2.08 21.38 12.15
CA GLU A 79 3.08 22.40 12.47
C GLU A 79 4.45 22.04 11.88
N ARG A 80 4.87 20.78 12.02
CA ARG A 80 6.14 20.30 11.50
C ARG A 80 6.20 20.37 9.97
N PHE A 81 5.09 20.06 9.27
CA PHE A 81 4.99 20.15 7.81
C PHE A 81 4.90 21.57 7.26
N ARG A 82 4.68 22.60 8.10
CA ARG A 82 4.83 24.03 7.70
C ARG A 82 6.29 24.43 7.51
N ASP A 83 7.23 23.71 8.10
CA ASP A 83 8.65 23.85 7.78
C ASP A 83 8.93 23.27 6.40
N ALA A 84 9.28 24.18 5.45
CA ALA A 84 9.53 23.82 4.05
C ALA A 84 10.69 22.79 3.90
N SER A 85 11.70 22.86 4.76
CA SER A 85 12.85 21.96 4.73
C SER A 85 12.45 20.54 5.12
N PHE A 86 11.68 20.39 6.19
CA PHE A 86 11.14 19.11 6.62
C PHE A 86 10.15 18.55 5.59
N ASN A 87 9.24 19.38 5.08
CA ASN A 87 8.29 18.96 4.05
C ASN A 87 9.01 18.40 2.81
N ALA A 88 9.99 19.13 2.28
CA ALA A 88 10.79 18.66 1.15
C ALA A 88 11.57 17.37 1.46
N PHE A 89 12.18 17.27 2.64
CA PHE A 89 12.85 16.05 3.13
C PHE A 89 11.90 14.87 3.14
N PHE A 90 10.70 15.04 3.72
CA PHE A 90 9.70 13.99 3.84
C PHE A 90 9.15 13.54 2.48
N ARG A 91 8.75 14.51 1.62
CA ARG A 91 8.19 14.23 0.27
C ARG A 91 9.18 13.54 -0.66
N ARG A 92 10.47 13.68 -0.45
CA ARG A 92 11.50 12.93 -1.19
C ARG A 92 11.60 11.48 -0.77
N ARG A 93 11.29 11.18 0.50
CA ARG A 93 11.52 9.87 1.12
C ARG A 93 10.29 8.98 1.16
N VAL A 94 9.09 9.57 1.12
CA VAL A 94 7.82 8.85 1.22
C VAL A 94 6.99 9.09 -0.04
N GLY A 95 6.70 8.02 -0.74
CA GLY A 95 5.81 8.00 -1.89
C GLY A 95 4.49 7.31 -1.56
N LEU A 96 3.37 7.88 -1.99
CA LEU A 96 2.03 7.31 -1.81
C LEU A 96 1.37 7.07 -3.16
N LEU A 97 0.93 5.82 -3.37
CA LEU A 97 0.08 5.42 -4.49
C LEU A 97 -1.36 5.31 -3.99
N PHE A 98 -2.26 6.11 -4.54
CA PHE A 98 -3.68 6.06 -4.20
C PHE A 98 -4.38 4.89 -4.89
N GLN A 99 -5.44 4.39 -4.27
CA GLN A 99 -6.30 3.34 -4.81
C GLN A 99 -6.81 3.68 -6.21
N ASN A 100 -7.38 4.87 -6.37
CA ASN A 100 -7.85 5.38 -7.65
C ASN A 100 -6.77 6.26 -8.31
N PRO A 101 -6.16 5.84 -9.43
CA PRO A 101 -5.15 6.65 -10.12
C PRO A 101 -5.70 7.95 -10.68
N ASP A 102 -7.01 8.07 -10.94
CA ASP A 102 -7.60 9.30 -11.51
C ASP A 102 -7.53 10.50 -10.54
N VAL A 103 -7.41 10.26 -9.23
CA VAL A 103 -7.20 11.36 -8.26
C VAL A 103 -5.74 11.80 -8.17
N GLN A 104 -4.83 11.01 -8.73
CA GLN A 104 -3.39 11.26 -8.70
C GLN A 104 -2.89 11.88 -10.02
N LEU A 105 -3.49 11.48 -11.15
CA LEU A 105 -3.05 11.85 -12.50
C LEU A 105 -3.81 13.09 -13.01
N PHE A 106 -3.10 14.19 -13.21
CA PHE A 106 -3.69 15.48 -13.58
C PHE A 106 -2.89 16.27 -14.65
N CYS A 107 -1.69 15.80 -15.04
CA CYS A 107 -0.86 16.45 -16.04
C CYS A 107 -1.33 16.13 -17.48
N PRO A 108 -0.93 16.96 -18.48
CA PRO A 108 -1.33 16.75 -19.87
C PRO A 108 -0.83 15.45 -20.49
N THR A 109 0.38 15.00 -20.13
CA THR A 109 1.01 13.79 -20.66
C THR A 109 1.56 12.89 -19.56
N VAL A 110 1.76 11.59 -19.87
CA VAL A 110 2.44 10.65 -18.99
C VAL A 110 3.83 11.14 -18.57
N LEU A 111 4.58 11.71 -19.51
CA LEU A 111 5.92 12.22 -19.21
C LEU A 111 5.86 13.38 -18.21
N ASP A 112 4.87 14.28 -18.36
CA ASP A 112 4.67 15.41 -17.44
C ASP A 112 4.29 14.92 -16.04
N GLU A 113 3.46 13.85 -15.93
CA GLU A 113 3.12 13.22 -14.65
C GLU A 113 4.35 12.68 -13.92
N ILE A 114 5.22 11.97 -14.65
CA ILE A 114 6.45 11.41 -14.07
C ILE A 114 7.43 12.55 -13.68
N ALA A 115 7.49 13.62 -14.46
CA ALA A 115 8.37 14.76 -14.21
C ALA A 115 7.89 15.67 -13.07
N PHE A 116 6.59 15.68 -12.77
CA PHE A 116 5.97 16.64 -11.87
C PHE A 116 6.61 16.65 -10.48
N GLY A 117 6.67 15.51 -9.80
CA GLY A 117 7.26 15.41 -8.47
C GLY A 117 8.71 15.89 -8.38
N PRO A 118 9.61 15.37 -9.21
CA PRO A 118 10.99 15.83 -9.27
C PRO A 118 11.14 17.36 -9.54
N LEU A 119 10.31 17.91 -10.41
CA LEU A 119 10.29 19.37 -10.68
C LEU A 119 9.84 20.17 -9.46
N GLN A 120 8.78 19.73 -8.76
CA GLN A 120 8.28 20.39 -7.54
C GLN A 120 9.31 20.38 -6.41
N LEU A 121 10.16 19.35 -6.35
CA LEU A 121 11.27 19.29 -5.40
C LEU A 121 12.52 20.07 -5.84
N GLY A 122 12.44 20.80 -6.96
CA GLY A 122 13.49 21.65 -7.44
C GLY A 122 14.71 20.92 -8.01
N LEU A 123 14.56 19.69 -8.49
CA LEU A 123 15.65 18.97 -9.12
C LEU A 123 16.07 19.65 -10.44
N PRO A 124 17.37 19.63 -10.79
CA PRO A 124 17.85 20.14 -12.07
C PRO A 124 17.16 19.44 -13.25
N ARG A 125 16.86 20.19 -14.31
CA ARG A 125 16.13 19.67 -15.48
C ARG A 125 16.76 18.41 -16.09
N GLU A 126 18.07 18.33 -16.14
CA GLU A 126 18.80 17.17 -16.67
C GLU A 126 18.57 15.92 -15.82
N GLU A 127 18.61 16.07 -14.49
CA GLU A 127 18.31 15.00 -13.55
C GLU A 127 16.86 14.52 -13.66
N VAL A 128 15.90 15.46 -13.79
CA VAL A 128 14.48 15.14 -14.02
C VAL A 128 14.33 14.31 -15.29
N LEU A 129 14.92 14.74 -16.41
CA LEU A 129 14.84 14.01 -17.68
C LEU A 129 15.49 12.63 -17.60
N GLN A 130 16.58 12.47 -16.84
CA GLN A 130 17.21 11.18 -16.62
C GLN A 130 16.28 10.26 -15.84
N LYS A 131 15.74 10.70 -14.69
CA LYS A 131 14.79 9.94 -13.87
C LYS A 131 13.55 9.53 -14.66
N CYS A 132 12.99 10.45 -15.46
CA CYS A 132 11.85 10.13 -16.32
C CYS A 132 12.18 9.00 -17.30
N ARG A 133 13.34 9.04 -17.96
CA ARG A 133 13.77 7.98 -18.89
C ARG A 133 13.97 6.64 -18.18
N GLU A 134 14.58 6.65 -17.01
CA GLU A 134 14.84 5.43 -16.22
C GLU A 134 13.53 4.76 -15.81
N VAL A 135 12.61 5.52 -15.19
CA VAL A 135 11.33 5.00 -14.71
C VAL A 135 10.41 4.60 -15.87
N THR A 136 10.34 5.40 -16.94
CA THR A 136 9.57 5.08 -18.13
C THR A 136 10.02 3.75 -18.75
N ARG A 137 11.33 3.51 -18.81
CA ARG A 137 11.88 2.24 -19.30
C ARG A 137 11.61 1.07 -18.34
N MET A 138 11.85 1.27 -17.03
CA MET A 138 11.62 0.27 -15.99
C MET A 138 10.18 -0.28 -16.03
N LEU A 139 9.19 0.61 -16.25
CA LEU A 139 7.78 0.25 -16.24
C LEU A 139 7.17 0.03 -17.64
N ASN A 140 8.00 0.02 -18.70
CA ASN A 140 7.60 -0.17 -20.10
C ASN A 140 6.54 0.85 -20.59
N LEU A 141 6.73 2.14 -20.26
CA LEU A 141 5.81 3.23 -20.57
C LEU A 141 6.21 4.06 -21.81
N GLU A 142 7.32 3.73 -22.50
CA GLU A 142 7.89 4.54 -23.60
C GLU A 142 6.86 4.79 -24.71
N LYS A 143 6.05 3.81 -25.05
CA LYS A 143 5.05 3.90 -26.14
C LYS A 143 3.89 4.84 -25.83
N ILE A 144 3.66 5.12 -24.54
CA ILE A 144 2.54 5.94 -24.07
C ILE A 144 3.01 7.25 -23.43
N ALA A 145 4.31 7.52 -23.37
CA ALA A 145 4.91 8.67 -22.68
C ALA A 145 4.34 10.03 -23.13
N SER A 146 3.94 10.16 -24.39
CA SER A 146 3.33 11.39 -24.96
C SER A 146 1.79 11.41 -24.89
N ARG A 147 1.14 10.31 -24.44
CA ARG A 147 -0.32 10.26 -24.34
C ARG A 147 -0.81 11.00 -23.11
N SER A 148 -2.06 11.48 -23.19
CA SER A 148 -2.77 11.99 -22.02
C SER A 148 -3.20 10.82 -21.10
N PRO A 149 -3.09 10.96 -19.76
CA PRO A 149 -3.59 9.97 -18.83
C PRO A 149 -5.06 9.57 -19.04
N HIS A 150 -5.89 10.48 -19.53
CA HIS A 150 -7.30 10.19 -19.83
C HIS A 150 -7.52 9.19 -20.98
N GLN A 151 -6.51 8.93 -21.80
CA GLN A 151 -6.56 7.99 -22.93
C GLN A 151 -6.05 6.60 -22.55
N LEU A 152 -5.69 6.38 -21.29
CA LEU A 152 -5.08 5.15 -20.81
C LEU A 152 -6.12 4.19 -20.23
N SER A 153 -5.85 2.88 -20.35
CA SER A 153 -6.57 1.84 -19.61
C SER A 153 -6.30 1.97 -18.10
N GLY A 154 -7.14 1.35 -17.26
CA GLY A 154 -6.96 1.36 -15.80
C GLY A 154 -5.59 0.84 -15.36
N GLY A 155 -5.11 -0.26 -15.95
CA GLY A 155 -3.78 -0.81 -15.67
C GLY A 155 -2.64 0.12 -16.12
N GLU A 156 -2.77 0.78 -17.28
CA GLU A 156 -1.79 1.78 -17.73
C GLU A 156 -1.77 3.00 -16.79
N LYS A 157 -2.93 3.50 -16.35
CA LYS A 157 -3.02 4.60 -15.37
C LYS A 157 -2.33 4.23 -14.06
N LYS A 158 -2.54 3.00 -13.57
CA LYS A 158 -1.89 2.52 -12.35
C LYS A 158 -0.36 2.49 -12.50
N LYS A 159 0.14 2.01 -13.64
CA LYS A 159 1.57 2.03 -13.97
C LYS A 159 2.13 3.46 -14.00
N VAL A 160 1.41 4.40 -14.60
CA VAL A 160 1.81 5.81 -14.65
C VAL A 160 1.81 6.44 -13.26
N ALA A 161 0.78 6.17 -12.44
CA ALA A 161 0.74 6.64 -11.07
C ALA A 161 1.90 6.09 -10.22
N LEU A 162 2.23 4.79 -10.38
CA LEU A 162 3.42 4.21 -9.74
C LEU A 162 4.71 4.86 -10.26
N ALA A 163 4.81 5.11 -11.58
CA ALA A 163 5.95 5.78 -12.19
C ALA A 163 6.20 7.18 -11.62
N SER A 164 5.13 7.98 -11.42
CA SER A 164 5.23 9.33 -10.85
C SER A 164 5.77 9.31 -9.41
N VAL A 165 5.42 8.27 -8.64
CA VAL A 165 5.96 8.06 -7.28
C VAL A 165 7.43 7.63 -7.34
N LEU A 166 7.77 6.63 -8.17
CA LEU A 166 9.12 6.07 -8.27
C LEU A 166 10.14 7.07 -8.85
N ALA A 167 9.71 8.07 -9.61
CA ALA A 167 10.59 9.13 -10.13
C ALA A 167 11.31 9.91 -9.02
N LEU A 168 10.75 9.94 -7.81
CA LEU A 168 11.39 10.53 -6.62
C LEU A 168 12.42 9.60 -5.98
N ASN A 169 12.42 8.30 -6.33
CA ASN A 169 13.22 7.26 -5.71
C ASN A 169 13.02 7.22 -4.17
N PRO A 170 11.78 7.12 -3.67
CA PRO A 170 11.50 7.20 -2.24
C PRO A 170 12.14 6.03 -1.47
N ASP A 171 12.36 6.22 -0.16
CA ASP A 171 12.81 5.15 0.75
C ASP A 171 11.63 4.27 1.18
N VAL A 172 10.44 4.87 1.24
CA VAL A 172 9.18 4.24 1.66
C VAL A 172 8.13 4.37 0.58
N LEU A 173 7.49 3.26 0.26
CA LEU A 173 6.31 3.20 -0.62
C LEU A 173 5.09 2.83 0.19
N LEU A 174 4.09 3.70 0.15
CA LEU A 174 2.76 3.49 0.71
C LEU A 174 1.81 3.18 -0.46
N LEU A 175 1.15 2.03 -0.43
CA LEU A 175 0.34 1.53 -1.54
C LEU A 175 -1.08 1.26 -1.05
N ASP A 176 -2.05 2.02 -1.53
CA ASP A 176 -3.46 1.86 -1.19
C ASP A 176 -4.15 1.01 -2.25
N GLU A 177 -4.55 -0.23 -1.89
CA GLU A 177 -5.20 -1.22 -2.77
C GLU A 177 -4.53 -1.32 -4.16
N PRO A 178 -3.21 -1.58 -4.22
CA PRO A 178 -2.45 -1.47 -5.46
C PRO A 178 -2.87 -2.47 -6.53
N THR A 179 -3.39 -3.64 -6.15
CA THR A 179 -3.84 -4.72 -7.03
C THR A 179 -5.30 -4.59 -7.48
N ALA A 180 -6.09 -3.74 -6.80
CA ALA A 180 -7.52 -3.59 -7.08
C ALA A 180 -7.79 -3.14 -8.52
N GLY A 181 -8.68 -3.87 -9.21
CA GLY A 181 -9.09 -3.58 -10.58
C GLY A 181 -8.05 -3.90 -11.67
N LEU A 182 -6.95 -4.55 -11.32
CA LEU A 182 -5.94 -5.03 -12.26
C LEU A 182 -6.30 -6.43 -12.78
N ASP A 183 -5.99 -6.69 -14.04
CA ASP A 183 -6.00 -8.04 -14.59
C ASP A 183 -4.86 -8.90 -13.99
N PRO A 184 -4.97 -10.24 -14.00
CA PRO A 184 -3.99 -11.13 -13.36
C PRO A 184 -2.54 -10.91 -13.83
N ARG A 185 -2.35 -10.60 -15.13
CA ARG A 185 -1.02 -10.34 -15.68
C ARG A 185 -0.41 -9.06 -15.11
N THR A 186 -1.23 -8.03 -14.93
CA THR A 186 -0.78 -6.76 -14.35
C THR A 186 -0.55 -6.89 -12.85
N GLN A 187 -1.29 -7.75 -12.15
CA GLN A 187 -1.03 -8.06 -10.74
C GLN A 187 0.33 -8.73 -10.55
N VAL A 188 0.63 -9.79 -11.32
CA VAL A 188 1.95 -10.45 -11.29
C VAL A 188 3.08 -9.46 -11.58
N TRP A 189 2.94 -8.63 -12.62
CA TRP A 189 3.90 -7.59 -12.92
C TRP A 189 4.12 -6.62 -11.74
N LEU A 190 3.05 -6.23 -11.02
CA LEU A 190 3.17 -5.34 -9.87
C LEU A 190 3.95 -6.01 -8.73
N VAL A 191 3.65 -7.28 -8.42
CA VAL A 191 4.37 -8.05 -7.41
C VAL A 191 5.86 -8.12 -7.74
N GLU A 192 6.22 -8.45 -9.00
CA GLU A 192 7.62 -8.47 -9.45
C GLU A 192 8.32 -7.11 -9.23
N VAL A 193 7.65 -5.99 -9.55
CA VAL A 193 8.19 -4.64 -9.31
C VAL A 193 8.38 -4.37 -7.81
N LEU A 194 7.45 -4.79 -6.95
CA LEU A 194 7.57 -4.61 -5.50
C LEU A 194 8.72 -5.43 -4.94
N ASP A 195 8.91 -6.66 -5.42
CA ASP A 195 10.04 -7.52 -5.03
C ASP A 195 11.39 -6.91 -5.43
N GLU A 196 11.50 -6.38 -6.66
CA GLU A 196 12.70 -5.67 -7.10
C GLU A 196 13.01 -4.46 -6.22
N LEU A 197 12.00 -3.66 -5.87
CA LEU A 197 12.14 -2.50 -5.00
C LEU A 197 12.56 -2.90 -3.57
N HIS A 198 11.97 -3.96 -3.03
CA HIS A 198 12.35 -4.50 -1.72
C HIS A 198 13.80 -5.03 -1.74
N SER A 199 14.20 -5.74 -2.79
CA SER A 199 15.56 -6.29 -2.93
C SER A 199 16.66 -5.23 -2.86
N VAL A 200 16.35 -3.98 -3.23
CA VAL A 200 17.26 -2.83 -3.10
C VAL A 200 17.05 -2.02 -1.82
N GLY A 201 16.31 -2.59 -0.84
CA GLY A 201 16.17 -2.05 0.52
C GLY A 201 15.06 -1.02 0.69
N LYS A 202 14.08 -0.94 -0.22
CA LYS A 202 12.91 -0.08 -0.02
C LYS A 202 11.98 -0.67 1.03
N THR A 203 11.39 0.20 1.86
CA THR A 203 10.32 -0.16 2.78
C THR A 203 8.99 -0.05 2.05
N ILE A 204 8.14 -1.08 2.15
CA ILE A 204 6.86 -1.14 1.42
C ILE A 204 5.74 -1.38 2.42
N ILE A 205 4.73 -0.52 2.39
CA ILE A 205 3.53 -0.66 3.22
C ILE A 205 2.32 -0.72 2.30
N THR A 206 1.65 -1.86 2.24
CA THR A 206 0.50 -2.10 1.37
C THR A 206 -0.76 -2.22 2.20
N ALA A 207 -1.76 -1.37 1.96
CA ALA A 207 -3.10 -1.55 2.48
C ALA A 207 -3.93 -2.34 1.48
N THR A 208 -4.56 -3.43 1.93
CA THR A 208 -5.42 -4.26 1.08
C THR A 208 -6.45 -5.04 1.88
N HIS A 209 -7.52 -5.48 1.21
CA HIS A 209 -8.47 -6.47 1.71
C HIS A 209 -8.32 -7.81 0.96
N ASP A 210 -7.43 -7.88 -0.04
CA ASP A 210 -7.19 -9.07 -0.85
C ASP A 210 -6.13 -9.96 -0.19
N LEU A 211 -6.58 -11.12 0.30
CA LEU A 211 -5.72 -12.11 0.96
C LEU A 211 -4.91 -12.95 -0.03
N SER A 212 -5.29 -12.95 -1.32
CA SER A 212 -4.74 -13.89 -2.32
C SER A 212 -3.26 -13.67 -2.64
N LEU A 213 -2.77 -12.45 -2.46
CA LEU A 213 -1.38 -12.07 -2.74
C LEU A 213 -0.59 -11.73 -1.47
N LEU A 214 -1.17 -11.99 -0.27
CA LEU A 214 -0.59 -11.53 0.99
C LEU A 214 0.85 -12.03 1.20
N GLU A 215 1.07 -13.33 0.99
CA GLU A 215 2.39 -13.95 1.15
C GLU A 215 3.44 -13.43 0.15
N GLU A 216 2.98 -12.96 -1.02
CA GLU A 216 3.87 -12.45 -2.06
C GLU A 216 4.27 -10.99 -1.80
N ILE A 217 3.38 -10.19 -1.17
CA ILE A 217 3.58 -8.73 -1.03
C ILE A 217 4.06 -8.28 0.35
N ALA A 218 4.05 -9.16 1.36
CA ALA A 218 4.40 -8.78 2.73
C ALA A 218 5.12 -9.90 3.49
N ASP A 219 6.01 -9.50 4.39
CA ASP A 219 6.69 -10.39 5.34
C ASP A 219 6.04 -10.32 6.73
N ARG A 220 5.25 -9.26 6.98
CA ARG A 220 4.50 -9.01 8.21
C ARG A 220 3.17 -8.32 7.88
N ALA A 221 2.12 -8.68 8.59
CA ALA A 221 0.80 -8.11 8.40
C ALA A 221 0.23 -7.58 9.72
N TYR A 222 -0.48 -6.46 9.61
CA TYR A 222 -1.36 -5.92 10.65
C TYR A 222 -2.80 -6.08 10.18
N VAL A 223 -3.70 -6.44 11.09
CA VAL A 223 -5.13 -6.60 10.79
C VAL A 223 -5.92 -5.53 11.50
N MET A 224 -6.69 -4.76 10.73
CA MET A 224 -7.56 -3.70 11.20
C MET A 224 -9.02 -4.16 11.17
N ASP A 225 -9.75 -3.93 12.26
CA ASP A 225 -11.15 -4.27 12.40
C ASP A 225 -12.09 -3.12 12.00
N GLU A 226 -13.41 -3.36 12.09
CA GLU A 226 -14.45 -2.37 11.80
C GLU A 226 -14.58 -1.28 12.88
N GLU A 227 -13.98 -1.48 14.05
CA GLU A 227 -13.88 -0.48 15.12
C GLU A 227 -12.67 0.45 14.91
N HIS A 228 -11.96 0.29 13.78
CA HIS A 228 -10.83 1.13 13.36
C HIS A 228 -9.55 0.98 14.20
N ASP A 229 -9.36 -0.18 14.82
CA ASP A 229 -8.17 -0.53 15.61
C ASP A 229 -7.33 -1.62 14.93
N LEU A 230 -6.03 -1.69 15.25
CA LEU A 230 -5.18 -2.81 14.86
C LEU A 230 -5.32 -3.92 15.91
N VAL A 231 -5.98 -5.02 15.53
CA VAL A 231 -6.37 -6.10 16.47
C VAL A 231 -5.46 -7.32 16.40
N ALA A 232 -4.61 -7.42 15.39
CA ALA A 232 -3.62 -8.49 15.27
C ALA A 232 -2.40 -8.03 14.47
N GLU A 233 -1.27 -8.69 14.74
CA GLU A 233 0.00 -8.56 14.04
C GLU A 233 0.64 -9.95 13.95
N GLY A 234 1.18 -10.33 12.80
CA GLY A 234 1.83 -11.62 12.59
C GLY A 234 2.44 -11.76 11.21
N SER A 235 3.01 -12.94 10.92
CA SER A 235 3.38 -13.30 9.55
C SER A 235 2.13 -13.50 8.68
N PRO A 236 2.24 -13.38 7.34
CA PRO A 236 1.13 -13.72 6.44
C PRO A 236 0.52 -15.09 6.71
N GLU A 237 1.34 -16.12 6.93
CA GLU A 237 0.92 -17.49 7.23
C GLU A 237 0.10 -17.55 8.53
N GLU A 238 0.59 -16.93 9.62
CA GLU A 238 -0.14 -16.87 10.90
C GLU A 238 -1.50 -16.19 10.77
N ILE A 239 -1.59 -15.11 10.00
CA ILE A 239 -2.85 -14.39 9.78
C ILE A 239 -3.82 -15.20 8.91
N LEU A 240 -3.33 -15.86 7.84
CA LEU A 240 -4.17 -16.66 6.93
C LEU A 240 -4.70 -17.94 7.61
N ASP A 241 -3.97 -18.50 8.58
CA ASP A 241 -4.37 -19.66 9.34
C ASP A 241 -5.41 -19.35 10.44
N ASP A 242 -5.50 -18.08 10.89
CA ASP A 242 -6.48 -17.64 11.90
C ASP A 242 -7.85 -17.32 11.26
N LEU A 243 -8.61 -18.35 10.91
CA LEU A 243 -9.93 -18.19 10.31
C LEU A 243 -10.92 -17.46 11.21
N ASP A 244 -10.82 -17.60 12.53
CA ASP A 244 -11.69 -16.91 13.49
C ASP A 244 -11.42 -15.40 13.47
N LEU A 245 -10.16 -15.00 13.37
CA LEU A 245 -9.77 -13.60 13.17
C LEU A 245 -10.33 -13.06 11.85
N LEU A 246 -10.10 -13.76 10.73
CA LEU A 246 -10.52 -13.32 9.40
C LEU A 246 -12.05 -13.19 9.29
N LEU A 247 -12.81 -14.08 9.92
CA LEU A 247 -14.28 -13.98 10.02
C LEU A 247 -14.69 -12.77 10.86
N ARG A 248 -14.08 -12.59 12.03
CA ARG A 248 -14.38 -11.49 12.95
C ARG A 248 -14.15 -10.11 12.33
N VAL A 249 -13.09 -9.97 11.53
CA VAL A 249 -12.76 -8.70 10.84
C VAL A 249 -13.37 -8.56 9.45
N ASN A 250 -14.28 -9.48 9.09
CA ASN A 250 -15.05 -9.45 7.84
C ASN A 250 -14.19 -9.51 6.55
N LEU A 251 -13.04 -10.19 6.63
CA LEU A 251 -12.17 -10.46 5.47
C LEU A 251 -12.56 -11.74 4.72
N ILE A 252 -13.23 -12.68 5.40
CA ILE A 252 -13.84 -13.86 4.80
C ILE A 252 -15.28 -14.01 5.29
N HIS A 253 -16.10 -14.74 4.53
CA HIS A 253 -17.49 -15.00 4.88
C HIS A 253 -17.77 -16.50 4.97
N GLU A 254 -18.63 -16.90 5.91
CA GLU A 254 -19.18 -18.24 5.93
C GLU A 254 -20.30 -18.36 4.88
N HIS A 255 -20.17 -19.32 3.98
CA HIS A 255 -21.29 -19.74 3.13
C HIS A 255 -21.90 -21.03 3.68
N ALA A 256 -23.20 -20.97 3.97
CA ALA A 256 -23.98 -22.16 4.28
C ALA A 256 -24.47 -22.78 2.96
N HIS A 257 -24.03 -24.00 2.65
CA HIS A 257 -24.52 -24.78 1.52
C HIS A 257 -25.37 -25.96 2.06
N GLU A 258 -26.56 -26.14 1.48
CA GLU A 258 -27.40 -27.31 1.75
C GLU A 258 -27.16 -28.34 0.65
N HIS A 259 -26.55 -29.46 1.01
CA HIS A 259 -26.42 -30.64 0.16
C HIS A 259 -27.14 -31.81 0.84
N GLU A 260 -28.13 -32.43 0.17
CA GLU A 260 -28.86 -33.63 0.61
C GLU A 260 -29.47 -33.55 2.02
N GLY A 261 -29.94 -32.35 2.44
CA GLY A 261 -30.59 -32.17 3.75
C GLY A 261 -29.61 -31.92 4.91
N PHE A 262 -28.32 -31.76 4.65
CA PHE A 262 -27.34 -31.33 5.65
C PHE A 262 -26.81 -29.91 5.33
N ILE A 263 -26.87 -29.03 6.33
CA ILE A 263 -26.29 -27.69 6.25
C ILE A 263 -24.84 -27.78 6.70
N HIS A 264 -23.90 -27.51 5.78
CA HIS A 264 -22.48 -27.34 6.11
C HIS A 264 -22.11 -25.86 6.01
N ARG A 265 -21.31 -25.40 6.97
CA ARG A 265 -20.71 -24.07 6.94
C ARG A 265 -19.23 -24.24 6.67
N HIS A 266 -18.72 -23.51 5.65
CA HIS A 266 -17.30 -23.47 5.33
C HIS A 266 -16.89 -22.01 5.15
N GLY A 267 -15.72 -21.63 5.70
CA GLY A 267 -15.04 -20.37 5.37
C GLY A 267 -14.43 -20.49 3.97
N HIS A 268 -14.70 -19.55 3.09
CA HIS A 268 -14.10 -19.48 1.75
C HIS A 268 -13.20 -18.26 1.64
N LEU A 269 -11.92 -18.50 1.38
CA LEU A 269 -11.02 -17.54 0.78
C LEU A 269 -11.40 -17.43 -0.70
N HIS A 270 -11.75 -16.25 -1.20
CA HIS A 270 -12.14 -16.02 -2.60
C HIS A 270 -11.04 -16.34 -3.63
N ALA A 271 -9.87 -16.85 -3.22
CA ALA A 271 -8.69 -17.05 -4.04
C ALA A 271 -8.34 -18.51 -4.41
N PHE A 272 -9.00 -19.54 -3.86
CA PHE A 272 -8.62 -20.91 -4.17
C PHE A 272 -9.65 -21.62 -5.05
N ALA A 273 -9.19 -22.03 -6.26
CA ALA A 273 -9.94 -22.91 -7.15
C ALA A 273 -10.20 -24.26 -6.44
N HIS A 274 -11.48 -24.63 -6.29
CA HIS A 274 -11.90 -25.92 -5.75
C HIS A 274 -11.33 -27.08 -6.56
N ARG A 275 -10.40 -27.85 -5.99
CA ARG A 275 -10.13 -29.22 -6.41
C ARG A 275 -11.14 -30.12 -5.73
N HIS A 276 -12.24 -30.44 -6.41
CA HIS A 276 -13.09 -31.55 -6.01
C HIS A 276 -12.39 -32.85 -6.43
N ASP A 277 -11.85 -33.54 -5.45
CA ASP A 277 -11.39 -34.92 -5.63
C ASP A 277 -12.62 -35.83 -5.53
N HIS A 278 -13.21 -36.16 -6.67
CA HIS A 278 -14.23 -37.19 -6.77
C HIS A 278 -13.50 -38.53 -6.68
N GLY A 279 -13.29 -38.99 -5.46
CA GLY A 279 -12.86 -40.36 -5.24
C GLY A 279 -13.95 -41.33 -5.71
N ASP A 280 -13.72 -41.91 -6.88
CA ASP A 280 -14.42 -43.15 -7.30
C ASP A 280 -14.27 -44.23 -6.22
N ARG A 281 -15.38 -44.61 -5.66
CA ARG A 281 -15.45 -45.88 -4.93
C ARG A 281 -16.26 -46.89 -5.74
N PRO A 282 -15.78 -48.16 -5.78
CA PRO A 282 -16.29 -49.22 -6.64
C PRO A 282 -17.71 -49.68 -6.29
#